data_2eb427556e1df67b7335bc2151bcb6f0
#
_entry.id   2eb427556e1df67b7335bc2151bcb6f0
#
_cell.length_a   1.000
_cell.length_b   1.000
_cell.length_c   1.000
_cell.angle_alpha   90.00
_cell.angle_beta   90.00
_cell.angle_gamma   90.00
#
_symmetry.space_group_name_H-M   'P 1'
#
loop_
_entity.id
_entity.type
_entity.pdbx_description
1 polymer ?
#
loop_
_entity_poly.entity_id
_entity_poly.type
_entity_poly.pdbx_seq_one_letter_code
_entity_poly.pdbx_strand_id
1 'polypeptide(L)'
;MLRIFFALIILFSAISAHPVIFKNGKVFWLTQNPSFNDIRFGVSKSSNWLIGGRFLEDRKSNETFALINNNYLAKRWNNRNSQANLYLLSSVGLNTKNSKSMGSIGIHGDWEDRRFMVMQMLEYYSHSSALVSNTRIAYSPYTVDYSKTSTWLIAHYRIEYSDNKYSYMLFPVVRLFKKNYLVEIGSNGGNTFLSFMTHF
;
A
#
# COMPACT_ATOMS: atom_id res chain seq x y z
N MET A 1 36.26 -13.98 -14.67
CA MET A 1 35.14 -14.38 -13.78
C MET A 1 34.60 -13.27 -12.86
N LEU A 2 35.37 -12.25 -12.51
CA LEU A 2 34.92 -11.17 -11.62
C LEU A 2 33.92 -10.17 -12.24
N ARG A 3 33.87 -10.05 -13.57
CA ARG A 3 32.99 -9.13 -14.29
C ARG A 3 31.55 -9.62 -14.46
N ILE A 4 31.28 -10.91 -14.28
CA ILE A 4 29.96 -11.51 -14.38
C ILE A 4 29.19 -11.38 -13.04
N PHE A 5 29.92 -11.30 -11.92
CA PHE A 5 29.31 -11.12 -10.60
C PHE A 5 28.74 -9.70 -10.36
N PHE A 6 29.33 -8.69 -11.01
CA PHE A 6 28.85 -7.31 -10.93
C PHE A 6 27.60 -7.05 -11.79
N ALA A 7 27.38 -7.82 -12.85
CA ALA A 7 26.22 -7.68 -13.73
C ALA A 7 24.92 -8.24 -13.11
N LEU A 8 25.01 -9.18 -12.15
CA LEU A 8 23.84 -9.74 -11.46
C LEU A 8 23.28 -8.84 -10.35
N ILE A 9 24.05 -7.86 -9.88
CA ILE A 9 23.63 -6.93 -8.81
C ILE A 9 22.78 -5.76 -9.35
N ILE A 10 22.78 -5.54 -10.66
CA ILE A 10 22.09 -4.40 -11.30
C ILE A 10 20.60 -4.70 -11.61
N LEU A 11 20.16 -5.94 -11.47
CA LEU A 11 18.79 -6.36 -11.83
C LEU A 11 17.73 -6.22 -10.70
N PHE A 12 18.09 -5.70 -9.52
CA PHE A 12 17.19 -5.52 -8.40
C PHE A 12 16.89 -4.05 -8.06
N SER A 13 16.61 -3.22 -9.04
CA SER A 13 16.45 -1.78 -8.85
C SER A 13 15.07 -1.24 -9.19
N ALA A 14 14.00 -1.87 -8.69
CA ALA A 14 12.70 -1.23 -8.55
C ALA A 14 11.94 -1.93 -7.42
N ILE A 15 12.37 -1.72 -6.17
CA ILE A 15 11.61 -2.19 -5.03
C ILE A 15 10.75 -1.02 -4.57
N SER A 16 9.60 -0.85 -5.21
CA SER A 16 8.50 -0.07 -4.67
C SER A 16 7.88 -0.82 -3.50
N ALA A 17 7.23 -0.08 -2.62
CA ALA A 17 6.46 -0.64 -1.54
C ALA A 17 5.19 -1.31 -2.07
N HIS A 18 5.27 -2.58 -2.41
CA HIS A 18 4.18 -3.37 -2.96
C HIS A 18 3.44 -4.20 -1.90
N PRO A 19 2.13 -4.49 -2.10
CA PRO A 19 1.36 -5.38 -1.23
C PRO A 19 1.89 -6.82 -1.14
N VAL A 20 2.68 -7.26 -2.10
CA VAL A 20 3.39 -8.55 -2.14
C VAL A 20 4.84 -8.29 -2.55
N ILE A 21 5.77 -8.80 -1.77
CA ILE A 21 7.21 -8.66 -1.96
C ILE A 21 7.85 -9.99 -2.41
N PHE A 22 9.18 -10.09 -2.40
CA PHE A 22 9.89 -11.32 -2.78
C PHE A 22 9.57 -12.49 -1.83
N LYS A 23 9.75 -13.72 -2.30
CA LYS A 23 9.51 -14.93 -1.51
C LYS A 23 10.25 -14.90 -0.18
N ASN A 24 9.56 -15.24 0.91
CA ASN A 24 10.00 -15.19 2.31
C ASN A 24 10.29 -13.78 2.86
N GLY A 25 10.13 -12.74 2.07
CA GLY A 25 10.22 -11.37 2.54
C GLY A 25 9.09 -11.04 3.50
N LYS A 26 9.37 -10.17 4.47
CA LYS A 26 8.42 -9.71 5.48
C LYS A 26 8.11 -8.24 5.24
N VAL A 27 6.87 -7.85 5.49
CA VAL A 27 6.43 -6.46 5.40
C VAL A 27 5.78 -6.04 6.72
N PHE A 28 6.05 -4.80 7.09
CA PHE A 28 5.30 -4.07 8.10
C PHE A 28 4.81 -2.78 7.47
N TRP A 29 3.53 -2.47 7.62
CA TRP A 29 2.91 -1.29 7.05
C TRP A 29 1.94 -0.67 8.05
N LEU A 30 2.13 0.60 8.33
CA LEU A 30 1.26 1.44 9.15
C LEU A 30 0.71 2.55 8.26
N THR A 31 -0.60 2.76 8.32
CA THR A 31 -1.27 3.88 7.64
C THR A 31 -2.26 4.53 8.59
N GLN A 32 -2.20 5.83 8.69
CA GLN A 32 -3.20 6.66 9.37
C GLN A 32 -3.82 7.61 8.35
N ASN A 33 -5.13 7.62 8.31
CA ASN A 33 -5.92 8.55 7.50
C ASN A 33 -7.18 8.97 8.28
N PRO A 34 -8.01 9.88 7.77
CA PRO A 34 -9.21 10.35 8.50
C PRO A 34 -10.20 9.27 8.90
N SER A 35 -10.29 8.19 8.12
CA SER A 35 -11.27 7.12 8.35
C SER A 35 -10.68 5.97 9.16
N PHE A 36 -9.39 5.64 8.99
CA PHE A 36 -8.78 4.44 9.54
C PHE A 36 -7.38 4.68 10.09
N ASN A 37 -7.06 3.95 11.19
CA ASN A 37 -5.71 3.57 11.53
C ASN A 37 -5.53 2.09 11.16
N ASP A 38 -4.55 1.78 10.33
CA ASP A 38 -4.38 0.46 9.71
C ASP A 38 -2.93 -0.01 9.88
N ILE A 39 -2.73 -1.08 10.62
CA ILE A 39 -1.45 -1.72 10.84
C ILE A 39 -1.48 -3.09 10.20
N ARG A 40 -0.56 -3.35 9.29
CA ARG A 40 -0.43 -4.63 8.58
C ARG A 40 0.97 -5.19 8.74
N PHE A 41 1.06 -6.49 8.88
CA PHE A 41 2.31 -7.23 8.81
C PHE A 41 2.08 -8.54 8.09
N GLY A 42 3.09 -9.04 7.41
CA GLY A 42 2.93 -10.28 6.68
C GLY A 42 4.22 -10.84 6.14
N VAL A 43 4.12 -12.06 5.63
CA VAL A 43 5.20 -12.80 5.00
C VAL A 43 4.75 -13.25 3.63
N SER A 44 5.56 -13.00 2.61
CA SER A 44 5.33 -13.50 1.26
C SER A 44 5.68 -14.99 1.19
N LYS A 45 4.68 -15.86 1.12
CA LYS A 45 4.85 -17.31 1.01
C LYS A 45 5.42 -17.71 -0.35
N SER A 46 5.15 -16.91 -1.38
CA SER A 46 5.70 -17.03 -2.72
C SER A 46 5.96 -15.65 -3.31
N SER A 47 6.42 -15.57 -4.55
CA SER A 47 6.51 -14.32 -5.30
C SER A 47 5.16 -13.62 -5.57
N ASN A 48 4.06 -14.34 -5.37
CA ASN A 48 2.71 -13.88 -5.71
C ASN A 48 1.76 -13.81 -4.52
N TRP A 49 2.14 -14.33 -3.35
CA TRP A 49 1.22 -14.49 -2.25
C TRP A 49 1.82 -14.04 -0.92
N LEU A 50 1.17 -13.07 -0.29
CA LEU A 50 1.47 -12.62 1.06
C LEU A 50 0.29 -12.94 1.99
N ILE A 51 0.62 -13.50 3.16
CA ILE A 51 -0.34 -13.72 4.25
C ILE A 51 0.20 -13.09 5.53
N GLY A 52 -0.70 -12.55 6.36
CA GLY A 52 -0.30 -11.89 7.60
C GLY A 52 -1.46 -11.47 8.47
N GLY A 53 -1.20 -10.53 9.36
CA GLY A 53 -2.18 -9.91 10.22
C GLY A 53 -2.44 -8.45 9.84
N ARG A 54 -3.62 -7.98 10.21
CA ARG A 54 -4.06 -6.60 10.06
C ARG A 54 -4.84 -6.18 11.30
N PHE A 55 -4.46 -5.06 11.89
CA PHE A 55 -5.25 -4.36 12.90
C PHE A 55 -5.82 -3.11 12.25
N LEU A 56 -7.14 -3.04 12.17
CA LEU A 56 -7.86 -1.93 11.58
C LEU A 56 -8.73 -1.27 12.64
N GLU A 57 -8.46 -0.02 12.93
CA GLU A 57 -9.34 0.84 13.73
C GLU A 57 -10.14 1.73 12.78
N ASP A 58 -11.46 1.58 12.79
CA ASP A 58 -12.38 2.51 12.14
C ASP A 58 -12.59 3.70 13.07
N ARG A 59 -12.09 4.86 12.68
CA ARG A 59 -12.14 6.09 13.48
C ARG A 59 -13.53 6.72 13.56
N LYS A 60 -14.44 6.36 12.64
CA LYS A 60 -15.82 6.85 12.65
C LYS A 60 -16.67 6.10 13.68
N SER A 61 -16.57 4.78 13.71
CA SER A 61 -17.31 3.92 14.64
C SER A 61 -16.56 3.68 15.95
N ASN A 62 -15.27 4.02 16.03
CA ASN A 62 -14.38 3.70 17.15
C ASN A 62 -14.31 2.17 17.42
N GLU A 63 -14.40 1.39 16.36
CA GLU A 63 -14.30 -0.07 16.40
C GLU A 63 -12.93 -0.52 15.93
N THR A 64 -12.36 -1.54 16.59
CA THR A 64 -11.08 -2.12 16.25
C THR A 64 -11.25 -3.59 15.87
N PHE A 65 -10.63 -3.99 14.78
CA PHE A 65 -10.69 -5.33 14.21
C PHE A 65 -9.32 -5.96 14.12
N ALA A 66 -9.22 -7.22 14.54
CA ALA A 66 -8.06 -8.09 14.31
C ALA A 66 -8.38 -9.04 13.17
N LEU A 67 -7.61 -8.96 12.09
CA LEU A 67 -7.90 -9.65 10.84
C LEU A 67 -6.70 -10.46 10.36
N ILE A 68 -6.97 -11.58 9.72
CA ILE A 68 -6.03 -12.25 8.84
C ILE A 68 -6.07 -11.51 7.49
N ASN A 69 -4.91 -11.09 7.01
CA ASN A 69 -4.76 -10.36 5.74
C ASN A 69 -4.13 -11.26 4.69
N ASN A 70 -4.67 -11.23 3.50
CA ASN A 70 -4.22 -12.01 2.36
C ASN A 70 -4.16 -11.11 1.12
N ASN A 71 -2.96 -11.02 0.50
CA ASN A 71 -2.73 -10.29 -0.72
C ASN A 71 -2.18 -11.23 -1.78
N TYR A 72 -2.78 -11.21 -2.96
CA TYR A 72 -2.37 -12.03 -4.09
C TYR A 72 -2.01 -11.16 -5.29
N LEU A 73 -0.79 -11.29 -5.79
CA LEU A 73 -0.34 -10.66 -7.04
C LEU A 73 -0.86 -11.49 -8.22
N ALA A 74 -1.96 -11.03 -8.80
CA ALA A 74 -2.62 -11.71 -9.91
C ALA A 74 -1.83 -11.60 -11.21
N LYS A 75 -1.22 -10.43 -11.45
CA LYS A 75 -0.43 -10.20 -12.66
C LYS A 75 0.66 -9.15 -12.39
N ARG A 76 1.82 -9.37 -13.01
CA ARG A 76 2.90 -8.40 -13.10
C ARG A 76 3.35 -8.26 -14.56
N TRP A 77 3.51 -7.03 -14.99
CA TRP A 77 4.09 -6.67 -16.28
C TRP A 77 5.38 -5.92 -16.03
N ASN A 78 6.48 -6.48 -16.49
CA ASN A 78 7.81 -5.86 -16.40
C ASN A 78 8.25 -5.44 -17.79
N ASN A 79 8.48 -4.16 -17.97
CA ASN A 79 9.13 -3.60 -19.14
C ASN A 79 10.53 -3.10 -18.76
N ARG A 80 11.32 -2.72 -19.75
CA ARG A 80 12.70 -2.24 -19.53
C ARG A 80 12.78 -1.05 -18.55
N ASN A 81 11.79 -0.16 -18.57
CA ASN A 81 11.81 1.10 -17.82
C ASN A 81 10.60 1.28 -16.90
N SER A 82 9.66 0.35 -16.89
CA SER A 82 8.42 0.47 -16.10
C SER A 82 7.93 -0.88 -15.62
N GLN A 83 7.14 -0.85 -14.55
CA GLN A 83 6.48 -2.02 -13.98
C GLN A 83 5.00 -1.69 -13.77
N ALA A 84 4.13 -2.69 -13.98
CA ALA A 84 2.75 -2.62 -13.56
C ALA A 84 2.35 -3.89 -12.80
N ASN A 85 1.47 -3.75 -11.84
CA ASN A 85 1.01 -4.86 -11.01
C ASN A 85 -0.50 -4.80 -10.83
N LEU A 86 -1.09 -5.97 -10.67
CA LEU A 86 -2.49 -6.15 -10.30
C LEU A 86 -2.57 -7.11 -9.11
N TYR A 87 -3.18 -6.66 -8.01
CA TYR A 87 -3.34 -7.42 -6.79
C TYR A 87 -4.81 -7.61 -6.44
N LEU A 88 -5.10 -8.77 -5.86
CA LEU A 88 -6.33 -9.03 -5.14
C LEU A 88 -6.03 -8.96 -3.64
N LEU A 89 -6.84 -8.23 -2.91
CA LEU A 89 -6.70 -7.99 -1.48
C LEU A 89 -7.88 -8.59 -0.76
N SER A 90 -7.66 -9.27 0.35
CA SER A 90 -8.74 -9.73 1.21
C SER A 90 -8.30 -9.77 2.66
N SER A 91 -9.24 -9.57 3.56
CA SER A 91 -9.03 -9.81 4.98
C SER A 91 -10.31 -10.26 5.66
N VAL A 92 -10.17 -11.05 6.72
CA VAL A 92 -11.29 -11.56 7.51
C VAL A 92 -10.87 -11.69 8.97
N GLY A 93 -11.77 -11.37 9.87
CA GLY A 93 -11.52 -11.48 11.30
C GLY A 93 -12.67 -10.95 12.14
N LEU A 94 -12.34 -10.48 13.34
CA LEU A 94 -13.32 -10.15 14.36
C LEU A 94 -13.03 -8.77 14.96
N ASN A 95 -14.11 -8.13 15.40
CA ASN A 95 -14.03 -6.98 16.29
C ASN A 95 -13.46 -7.42 17.64
N THR A 96 -12.50 -6.68 18.16
CA THR A 96 -11.74 -7.04 19.36
C THR A 96 -12.57 -6.93 20.65
N LYS A 97 -13.72 -6.22 20.63
CA LYS A 97 -14.55 -6.01 21.81
C LYS A 97 -15.82 -6.90 21.84
N ASN A 98 -16.46 -7.10 20.70
CA ASN A 98 -17.79 -7.74 20.66
C ASN A 98 -17.83 -8.98 19.75
N SER A 99 -16.69 -9.41 19.21
CA SER A 99 -16.55 -10.59 18.33
C SER A 99 -17.41 -10.56 17.06
N LYS A 100 -17.97 -9.42 16.66
CA LYS A 100 -18.63 -9.29 15.37
C LYS A 100 -17.64 -9.56 14.25
N SER A 101 -18.04 -10.36 13.26
CA SER A 101 -17.21 -10.65 12.10
C SER A 101 -17.05 -9.43 11.19
N MET A 102 -15.89 -9.30 10.60
CA MET A 102 -15.58 -8.32 9.57
C MET A 102 -14.80 -8.98 8.45
N GLY A 103 -15.11 -8.60 7.22
CA GLY A 103 -14.32 -8.94 6.04
C GLY A 103 -14.05 -7.71 5.18
N SER A 104 -12.95 -7.72 4.44
CA SER A 104 -12.73 -6.80 3.34
C SER A 104 -12.27 -7.56 2.09
N ILE A 105 -12.62 -7.01 0.93
CA ILE A 105 -12.15 -7.48 -0.37
C ILE A 105 -11.82 -6.28 -1.23
N GLY A 106 -10.75 -6.36 -2.00
CA GLY A 106 -10.31 -5.26 -2.84
C GLY A 106 -9.45 -5.66 -4.02
N ILE A 107 -9.26 -4.71 -4.88
CA ILE A 107 -8.36 -4.77 -6.01
C ILE A 107 -7.42 -3.57 -5.97
N HIS A 108 -6.16 -3.80 -6.28
CA HIS A 108 -5.13 -2.77 -6.33
C HIS A 108 -4.36 -2.93 -7.64
N GLY A 109 -4.33 -1.88 -8.43
CA GLY A 109 -3.50 -1.78 -9.63
C GLY A 109 -2.51 -0.63 -9.48
N ASP A 110 -1.28 -0.87 -9.87
CA ASP A 110 -0.26 0.18 -9.98
C ASP A 110 0.54 0.06 -11.26
N TRP A 111 1.03 1.20 -11.72
CA TRP A 111 2.03 1.34 -12.77
C TRP A 111 3.03 2.39 -12.35
N GLU A 112 4.31 2.12 -12.54
CA GLU A 112 5.39 3.04 -12.22
C GLU A 112 6.56 2.92 -13.18
N ASP A 113 7.24 4.03 -13.36
CA ASP A 113 8.58 4.13 -13.91
C ASP A 113 9.51 4.86 -12.91
N ARG A 114 10.65 5.35 -13.37
CA ARG A 114 11.61 6.06 -12.50
C ARG A 114 11.14 7.42 -12.01
N ARG A 115 10.12 8.02 -12.62
CA ARG A 115 9.67 9.39 -12.35
C ARG A 115 8.17 9.53 -12.14
N PHE A 116 7.38 8.59 -12.64
CA PHE A 116 5.92 8.66 -12.57
C PHE A 116 5.36 7.38 -11.96
N MET A 117 4.29 7.52 -11.19
CA MET A 117 3.52 6.42 -10.65
C MET A 117 2.03 6.77 -10.73
N VAL A 118 1.25 5.79 -11.14
CA VAL A 118 -0.22 5.83 -11.02
C VAL A 118 -0.66 4.60 -10.25
N MET A 119 -1.56 4.77 -9.28
CA MET A 119 -2.10 3.69 -8.48
C MET A 119 -3.59 3.89 -8.29
N GLN A 120 -4.33 2.80 -8.38
CA GLN A 120 -5.75 2.72 -8.06
C GLN A 120 -5.99 1.54 -7.12
N MET A 121 -6.65 1.79 -5.99
CA MET A 121 -7.10 0.76 -5.06
C MET A 121 -8.59 0.95 -4.80
N LEU A 122 -9.33 -0.14 -4.86
CA LEU A 122 -10.74 -0.20 -4.48
C LEU A 122 -10.89 -1.30 -3.42
N GLU A 123 -11.44 -1.00 -2.26
CA GLU A 123 -11.64 -1.95 -1.17
C GLU A 123 -13.02 -1.77 -0.53
N TYR A 124 -13.74 -2.87 -0.39
CA TYR A 124 -15.05 -2.94 0.31
C TYR A 124 -14.86 -3.47 1.72
N TYR A 125 -15.55 -2.88 2.70
CA TYR A 125 -15.52 -3.21 4.12
C TYR A 125 -16.92 -3.64 4.59
N SER A 126 -17.07 -4.88 5.03
CA SER A 126 -18.40 -5.44 5.36
C SER A 126 -19.02 -4.86 6.63
N HIS A 127 -18.22 -4.44 7.62
CA HIS A 127 -18.72 -3.94 8.90
C HIS A 127 -19.49 -2.62 8.78
N SER A 128 -19.08 -1.76 7.86
CA SER A 128 -19.68 -0.43 7.61
C SER A 128 -20.33 -0.33 6.23
N SER A 129 -20.37 -1.44 5.47
CA SER A 129 -20.80 -1.45 4.06
C SER A 129 -20.13 -0.35 3.23
N ALA A 130 -18.90 0.00 3.60
CA ALA A 130 -18.16 1.08 2.97
C ALA A 130 -17.38 0.59 1.76
N LEU A 131 -17.44 1.34 0.66
CA LEU A 131 -16.59 1.18 -0.51
C LEU A 131 -15.60 2.33 -0.57
N VAL A 132 -14.31 2.02 -0.54
CA VAL A 132 -13.23 3.00 -0.51
C VAL A 132 -12.40 2.89 -1.77
N SER A 133 -12.28 4.01 -2.49
CA SER A 133 -11.42 4.17 -3.66
C SER A 133 -10.27 5.11 -3.33
N ASN A 134 -9.04 4.69 -3.61
CA ASN A 134 -7.84 5.52 -3.49
C ASN A 134 -7.15 5.59 -4.85
N THR A 135 -7.09 6.78 -5.43
CA THR A 135 -6.36 7.08 -6.66
C THR A 135 -5.14 7.92 -6.31
N ARG A 136 -3.98 7.54 -6.82
CA ARG A 136 -2.73 8.26 -6.58
C ARG A 136 -2.00 8.49 -7.88
N ILE A 137 -1.56 9.72 -8.09
CA ILE A 137 -0.68 10.12 -9.18
C ILE A 137 0.55 10.74 -8.54
N ALA A 138 1.73 10.26 -8.89
CA ALA A 138 2.96 10.68 -8.28
C ALA A 138 4.03 11.02 -9.31
N TYR A 139 4.86 12.00 -8.95
CA TYR A 139 6.00 12.45 -9.72
C TYR A 139 7.24 12.57 -8.83
N SER A 140 8.35 12.01 -9.29
CA SER A 140 9.66 12.21 -8.68
C SER A 140 10.44 13.29 -9.43
N PRO A 141 10.81 14.41 -8.79
CA PRO A 141 11.50 15.53 -9.45
C PRO A 141 12.91 15.18 -9.91
N TYR A 142 13.49 14.12 -9.36
CA TYR A 142 14.83 13.62 -9.70
C TYR A 142 14.90 12.10 -9.59
N THR A 143 15.85 11.51 -10.27
CA THR A 143 16.16 10.07 -10.16
C THR A 143 17.44 9.87 -9.34
N VAL A 144 17.46 8.86 -8.50
CA VAL A 144 18.59 8.50 -7.66
C VAL A 144 18.85 7.02 -7.68
N ASP A 145 20.05 6.63 -7.24
CA ASP A 145 20.36 5.23 -6.97
C ASP A 145 19.59 4.73 -5.74
N TYR A 146 19.34 3.44 -5.69
CA TYR A 146 18.58 2.77 -4.61
C TYR A 146 19.11 3.06 -3.19
N SER A 147 20.41 3.30 -3.05
CA SER A 147 21.03 3.63 -1.75
C SER A 147 20.70 5.04 -1.25
N LYS A 148 20.26 5.93 -2.13
CA LYS A 148 19.94 7.33 -1.82
C LYS A 148 18.44 7.49 -1.54
N THR A 149 18.07 8.62 -0.95
CA THR A 149 16.66 8.93 -0.69
C THR A 149 16.00 9.42 -1.96
N SER A 150 14.93 8.76 -2.39
CA SER A 150 14.03 9.20 -3.45
C SER A 150 12.87 10.00 -2.84
N THR A 151 12.50 11.09 -3.47
CA THR A 151 11.35 11.92 -3.07
C THR A 151 10.29 11.87 -4.15
N TRP A 152 9.03 11.70 -3.73
CA TRP A 152 7.88 11.70 -4.61
C TRP A 152 6.84 12.69 -4.13
N LEU A 153 6.30 13.47 -5.04
CA LEU A 153 5.15 14.33 -4.83
C LEU A 153 3.92 13.62 -5.35
N ILE A 154 2.93 13.43 -4.50
CA ILE A 154 1.76 12.59 -4.78
C ILE A 154 0.49 13.42 -4.60
N ALA A 155 -0.38 13.39 -5.60
CA ALA A 155 -1.78 13.75 -5.47
C ALA A 155 -2.55 12.47 -5.09
N HIS A 156 -3.03 12.38 -3.86
CA HIS A 156 -3.80 11.26 -3.34
C HIS A 156 -5.28 11.66 -3.23
N TYR A 157 -6.09 11.14 -4.13
CA TYR A 157 -7.54 11.34 -4.13
C TYR A 157 -8.23 10.11 -3.55
N ARG A 158 -9.05 10.33 -2.51
CA ARG A 158 -9.81 9.30 -1.82
C ARG A 158 -11.29 9.58 -1.95
N ILE A 159 -12.05 8.57 -2.34
CA ILE A 159 -13.51 8.56 -2.32
C ILE A 159 -13.93 7.45 -1.35
N GLU A 160 -14.87 7.75 -0.48
CA GLU A 160 -15.49 6.78 0.40
C GLU A 160 -17.01 6.90 0.27
N TYR A 161 -17.65 5.77 -0.03
CA TYR A 161 -19.10 5.63 -0.04
C TYR A 161 -19.51 4.76 1.15
N SER A 162 -20.27 5.32 2.07
CA SER A 162 -20.87 4.63 3.22
C SER A 162 -22.15 5.33 3.62
N ASP A 163 -23.11 4.60 4.18
CA ASP A 163 -24.40 5.15 4.66
C ASP A 163 -25.14 6.00 3.60
N ASN A 164 -25.10 5.56 2.33
CA ASN A 164 -25.66 6.25 1.16
C ASN A 164 -25.09 7.67 0.92
N LYS A 165 -23.88 7.94 1.40
CA LYS A 165 -23.18 9.21 1.24
C LYS A 165 -21.79 9.02 0.66
N TYR A 166 -21.39 10.00 -0.16
CA TYR A 166 -20.01 10.10 -0.65
C TYR A 166 -19.22 11.10 0.17
N SER A 167 -18.00 10.74 0.49
CA SER A 167 -16.99 11.62 1.05
C SER A 167 -15.79 11.68 0.11
N TYR A 168 -15.30 12.88 -0.16
CA TYR A 168 -14.18 13.11 -1.08
C TYR A 168 -13.05 13.82 -0.34
N MET A 169 -11.85 13.33 -0.52
CA MET A 169 -10.66 13.91 0.10
C MET A 169 -9.50 13.92 -0.89
N LEU A 170 -8.83 15.05 -1.02
CA LEU A 170 -7.60 15.19 -1.78
C LEU A 170 -6.47 15.57 -0.81
N PHE A 171 -5.39 14.82 -0.86
CA PHE A 171 -4.20 15.08 -0.07
C PHE A 171 -3.01 15.31 -1.01
N PRO A 172 -2.33 16.45 -0.95
CA PRO A 172 -0.94 16.53 -1.35
C PRO A 172 -0.11 15.71 -0.36
N VAL A 173 0.66 14.76 -0.87
CA VAL A 173 1.48 13.85 -0.06
C VAL A 173 2.92 13.91 -0.54
N VAL A 174 3.86 13.97 0.38
CA VAL A 174 5.28 13.77 0.12
C VAL A 174 5.65 12.38 0.59
N ARG A 175 6.29 11.60 -0.30
CA ARG A 175 6.88 10.30 0.01
C ARG A 175 8.39 10.40 -0.01
N LEU A 176 9.02 9.88 1.02
CA LEU A 176 10.44 9.60 1.08
C LEU A 176 10.65 8.10 1.06
N PHE A 177 11.49 7.64 0.15
CA PHE A 177 11.82 6.23 0.03
C PHE A 177 13.34 6.05 0.02
N LYS A 178 13.85 5.19 0.89
CA LYS A 178 15.27 4.85 0.97
C LYS A 178 15.45 3.38 1.32
N LYS A 179 16.06 2.62 0.44
CA LYS A 179 16.25 1.16 0.61
C LYS A 179 14.90 0.47 0.88
N ASN A 180 14.70 -0.01 2.09
CA ASN A 180 13.54 -0.78 2.52
C ASN A 180 12.50 0.06 3.28
N TYR A 181 12.75 1.36 3.44
CA TYR A 181 11.91 2.25 4.25
C TYR A 181 11.17 3.25 3.37
N LEU A 182 9.88 3.34 3.58
CA LEU A 182 9.00 4.33 2.95
C LEU A 182 8.27 5.09 4.06
N VAL A 183 8.29 6.41 3.94
CA VAL A 183 7.52 7.33 4.80
C VAL A 183 6.71 8.24 3.90
N GLU A 184 5.44 8.44 4.25
CA GLU A 184 4.56 9.38 3.56
C GLU A 184 3.89 10.30 4.57
N ILE A 185 3.81 11.57 4.22
CA ILE A 185 3.14 12.60 5.00
C ILE A 185 2.32 13.44 4.05
N GLY A 186 1.05 13.64 4.39
CA GLY A 186 0.14 14.50 3.63
C GLY A 186 -0.85 15.23 4.53
N SER A 187 -1.37 16.34 4.04
CA SER A 187 -2.42 17.09 4.74
C SER A 187 -3.25 17.87 3.72
N ASN A 188 -4.52 18.08 4.02
CA ASN A 188 -5.41 18.98 3.27
C ASN A 188 -5.96 20.12 4.13
N GLY A 189 -5.21 20.52 5.17
CA GLY A 189 -5.57 21.60 6.09
C GLY A 189 -6.48 21.18 7.25
N GLY A 190 -7.36 20.22 7.08
CA GLY A 190 -8.25 19.68 8.14
C GLY A 190 -7.96 18.24 8.53
N ASN A 191 -7.31 17.51 7.65
CA ASN A 191 -7.04 16.09 7.84
C ASN A 191 -5.58 15.78 7.53
N THR A 192 -5.02 14.79 8.22
CA THR A 192 -3.67 14.29 8.00
C THR A 192 -3.68 12.90 7.41
N PHE A 193 -2.68 12.61 6.59
CA PHE A 193 -2.35 11.30 6.07
C PHE A 193 -0.92 10.98 6.45
N LEU A 194 -0.70 9.85 7.09
CA LEU A 194 0.63 9.32 7.43
C LEU A 194 0.71 7.88 6.97
N SER A 195 1.84 7.49 6.41
CA SER A 195 2.13 6.09 6.11
C SER A 195 3.60 5.79 6.35
N PHE A 196 3.85 4.65 6.95
CA PHE A 196 5.18 4.06 7.10
C PHE A 196 5.15 2.63 6.61
N MET A 197 6.09 2.25 5.77
CA MET A 197 6.26 0.86 5.35
C MET A 197 7.74 0.48 5.41
N THR A 198 7.98 -0.75 5.83
CA THR A 198 9.29 -1.39 5.70
C THR A 198 9.14 -2.84 5.28
N HIS A 199 10.14 -3.33 4.57
CA HIS A 199 10.24 -4.74 4.20
C HIS A 199 11.67 -5.27 4.41
N PHE A 200 11.80 -6.55 4.70
CA PHE A 200 13.06 -7.22 5.05
C PHE A 200 12.98 -8.71 4.82
#